data_8af58ad79bb1c4cf2ddbb4f03957ace1
#
_entry.id   8af58ad79bb1c4cf2ddbb4f03957ace1
#
_cell.length_a   1.000
_cell.length_b   1.000
_cell.length_c   1.000
_cell.angle_alpha   90.00
_cell.angle_beta   90.00
_cell.angle_gamma   90.00
#
_symmetry.space_group_name_H-M   'P 1'
#
loop_
_entity.id
_entity.type
_entity.pdbx_description
1 polymer ?
#
loop_
_entity_poly.entity_id
_entity_poly.type
_entity_poly.pdbx_seq_one_letter_code
_entity_poly.pdbx_strand_id
1 'polypeptide(L)' 'MGRLSGFRYWDIVKKLKVFGFEFFRNATGSHEIWRNEVTGRFTTIPNHPGDMPEGTLRAILKQAGVEPDDFLKAK' A
#
# COMPACT_ATOMS: atom_id res chain seq x y z
N MET A 1 -3.92 15.06 -13.01
CA MET A 1 -2.72 14.64 -12.30
C MET A 1 -3.02 14.48 -10.82
N GLY A 2 -2.86 13.31 -10.32
CA GLY A 2 -3.20 13.02 -8.94
C GLY A 2 -1.99 13.08 -8.03
N ARG A 3 -2.26 13.35 -6.74
CA ARG A 3 -1.20 13.38 -5.72
C ARG A 3 -0.64 12.00 -5.44
N LEU A 4 -1.33 10.95 -5.85
CA LEU A 4 -0.93 9.56 -5.63
C LEU A 4 -0.24 8.95 -6.83
N SER A 5 0.12 9.74 -7.84
CA SER A 5 0.84 9.22 -8.99
C SER A 5 2.34 9.19 -8.72
N GLY A 6 3.04 8.29 -9.42
CA GLY A 6 4.50 8.22 -9.35
C GLY A 6 5.07 7.37 -8.23
N PHE A 7 4.23 6.68 -7.49
CA PHE A 7 4.70 5.79 -6.44
C PHE A 7 4.96 4.40 -6.98
N ARG A 8 6.07 3.81 -6.56
CA ARG A 8 6.41 2.43 -6.89
C ARG A 8 6.16 1.53 -5.71
N TYR A 9 6.18 0.23 -5.95
CA TYR A 9 5.96 -0.76 -4.90
C TYR A 9 6.78 -0.46 -3.64
N TRP A 10 8.08 -0.21 -3.79
CA TRP A 10 8.94 0.01 -2.63
C TRP A 10 8.59 1.27 -1.85
N ASP A 11 8.16 2.31 -2.57
CA ASP A 11 7.73 3.55 -1.91
C ASP A 11 6.49 3.31 -1.07
N ILE A 12 5.56 2.52 -1.62
CA ILE A 12 4.29 2.26 -0.98
C ILE A 12 4.47 1.41 0.28
N VAL A 13 5.20 0.30 0.17
CA VAL A 13 5.38 -0.57 1.34
C VAL A 13 6.20 0.11 2.43
N LYS A 14 7.18 0.94 2.04
CA LYS A 14 7.97 1.69 3.01
C LYS A 14 7.07 2.60 3.84
N LYS A 15 6.15 3.30 3.18
CA LYS A 15 5.22 4.18 3.89
C LYS A 15 4.21 3.40 4.71
N LEU A 16 3.69 2.31 4.18
CA LEU A 16 2.71 1.52 4.91
C LEU A 16 3.30 0.87 6.17
N LYS A 17 4.60 0.58 6.17
CA LYS A 17 5.26 0.09 7.38
C LYS A 17 5.19 1.11 8.51
N VAL A 18 5.23 2.40 8.18
CA VAL A 18 5.10 3.45 9.19
C VAL A 18 3.75 3.35 9.90
N PHE A 19 2.72 2.88 9.20
CA PHE A 19 1.38 2.73 9.77
C PHE A 19 1.16 1.38 10.44
N GLY A 20 2.20 0.53 10.51
CA GLY A 20 2.11 -0.75 11.19
C GLY A 20 1.82 -1.94 10.31
N PHE A 21 1.88 -1.76 8.99
CA PHE A 21 1.66 -2.88 8.07
C PHE A 21 2.93 -3.68 7.87
N GLU A 22 2.78 -5.00 7.76
CA GLU A 22 3.87 -5.93 7.51
C GLU A 22 3.44 -6.92 6.44
N PHE A 23 4.41 -7.44 5.73
CA PHE A 23 4.16 -8.50 4.78
C PHE A 23 3.57 -9.69 5.53
N PHE A 24 2.44 -10.20 5.04
CA PHE A 24 1.77 -11.34 5.65
C PHE A 24 1.97 -12.62 4.85
N ARG A 25 1.63 -12.60 3.56
CA ARG A 25 1.85 -13.76 2.69
C ARG A 25 1.66 -13.35 1.25
N ASN A 26 2.15 -14.21 0.34
CA ASN A 26 1.88 -14.03 -1.08
C ASN A 26 0.46 -14.50 -1.39
N ALA A 27 -0.13 -13.85 -2.39
CA ALA A 27 -1.40 -14.27 -2.95
C ALA A 27 -1.17 -14.68 -4.40
N THR A 28 -2.23 -14.74 -5.20
CA THR A 28 -2.13 -15.17 -6.59
C THR A 28 -1.26 -14.20 -7.39
N GLY A 29 -0.38 -14.76 -8.23
CA GLY A 29 0.47 -13.96 -9.10
C GLY A 29 1.45 -13.14 -8.30
N SER A 30 1.60 -11.87 -8.67
CA SER A 30 2.52 -10.96 -8.01
C SER A 30 1.89 -10.23 -6.82
N HIS A 31 0.66 -10.61 -6.43
CA HIS A 31 -0.02 -9.95 -5.34
C HIS A 31 0.52 -10.40 -3.99
N GLU A 32 0.63 -9.45 -3.08
CA GLU A 32 1.06 -9.71 -1.70
C GLU A 32 -0.01 -9.20 -0.75
N ILE A 33 -0.23 -9.94 0.32
CA ILE A 33 -1.15 -9.51 1.36
C ILE A 33 -0.33 -8.96 2.51
N TRP A 34 -0.65 -7.73 2.89
CA TRP A 34 -0.01 -7.04 4.00
C TRP A 34 -1.03 -6.84 5.10
N ARG A 35 -0.60 -6.96 6.35
CA ARG A 35 -1.48 -6.94 7.51
C ARG A 35 -1.00 -5.95 8.53
N ASN A 36 -1.95 -5.24 9.13
CA ASN A 36 -1.72 -4.44 10.32
C ASN A 36 -2.28 -5.20 11.51
N GLU A 37 -1.41 -5.72 12.34
CA GLU A 37 -1.82 -6.57 13.46
C GLU A 37 -2.61 -5.77 14.49
N VAL A 38 -2.30 -4.50 14.67
CA VAL A 38 -2.96 -3.66 15.66
C VAL A 38 -4.41 -3.37 15.28
N THR A 39 -4.65 -3.04 14.01
CA THR A 39 -6.01 -2.70 13.55
C THR A 39 -6.79 -3.89 13.03
N GLY A 40 -6.09 -4.98 12.71
CA GLY A 40 -6.69 -6.14 12.07
C GLY A 40 -6.96 -5.96 10.60
N ARG A 41 -6.47 -4.90 9.98
CA ARG A 41 -6.72 -4.63 8.57
C ARG A 41 -5.72 -5.32 7.67
N PHE A 42 -6.20 -5.68 6.48
CA PHE A 42 -5.40 -6.28 5.42
C PHE A 42 -5.50 -5.42 4.18
N THR A 43 -4.44 -5.40 3.38
CA THR A 43 -4.48 -4.78 2.07
C THR A 43 -3.69 -5.64 1.10
N THR A 44 -4.09 -5.64 -0.17
CA THR A 44 -3.42 -6.42 -1.21
C THR A 44 -2.61 -5.47 -2.06
N ILE A 45 -1.32 -5.75 -2.20
CA ILE A 45 -0.39 -4.88 -2.91
C ILE A 45 0.25 -5.66 -4.04
N PRO A 46 0.05 -5.23 -5.31
CA PRO A 46 0.75 -5.88 -6.43
C PRO A 46 2.23 -5.51 -6.41
N ASN A 47 3.09 -6.50 -6.51
CA ASN A 47 4.53 -6.28 -6.57
C ASN A 47 4.97 -6.29 -8.04
N HIS A 48 4.70 -5.18 -8.73
CA HIS A 48 5.07 -5.00 -10.13
C HIS A 48 6.18 -3.97 -10.26
N PRO A 49 7.03 -4.08 -11.28
CA PRO A 49 7.97 -3.01 -11.59
C PRO A 49 7.21 -1.79 -12.14
N GLY A 50 7.80 -0.62 -11.98
CA GLY A 50 7.23 0.61 -12.50
C GLY A 50 6.25 1.25 -11.52
N ASP A 51 5.61 2.30 -12.01
CA ASP A 51 4.71 3.09 -11.17
C ASP A 51 3.41 2.35 -10.91
N MET A 52 2.93 2.46 -9.67
CA MET A 52 1.62 1.91 -9.32
C MET A 52 0.54 2.80 -9.90
N PRO A 53 -0.44 2.23 -10.61
CA PRO A 53 -1.56 3.04 -11.08
C PRO A 53 -2.26 3.71 -9.90
N GLU A 54 -2.63 4.97 -10.09
CA GLU A 54 -3.19 5.77 -9.00
C GLU A 54 -4.46 5.13 -8.41
N GLY A 55 -5.32 4.61 -9.27
CA GLY A 55 -6.54 3.95 -8.79
C GLY A 55 -6.24 2.72 -7.95
N THR A 56 -5.19 1.99 -8.32
CA THR A 56 -4.77 0.81 -7.55
C THR A 56 -4.26 1.25 -6.17
N LEU A 57 -3.47 2.32 -6.13
CA LEU A 57 -2.98 2.82 -4.85
C LEU A 57 -4.12 3.32 -3.98
N ARG A 58 -5.13 3.98 -4.56
CA ARG A 58 -6.30 4.40 -3.80
C ARG A 58 -7.02 3.21 -3.16
N ALA A 59 -7.15 2.11 -3.91
CA ALA A 59 -7.78 0.91 -3.38
C ALA A 59 -6.95 0.31 -2.23
N ILE A 60 -5.63 0.30 -2.38
CA ILE A 60 -4.74 -0.18 -1.33
C ILE A 60 -4.95 0.62 -0.05
N LEU A 61 -4.96 1.94 -0.16
CA LEU A 61 -5.11 2.81 1.00
C LEU A 61 -6.49 2.66 1.63
N LYS A 62 -7.52 2.48 0.82
CA LYS A 62 -8.87 2.28 1.33
C LYS A 62 -8.94 0.98 2.15
N GLN A 63 -8.37 -0.10 1.62
CA GLN A 63 -8.32 -1.37 2.36
C GLN A 63 -7.52 -1.23 3.65
N ALA A 64 -6.43 -0.48 3.58
CA ALA A 64 -5.54 -0.28 4.73
C ALA A 64 -6.14 0.65 5.78
N GLY A 65 -7.16 1.43 5.41
CA GLY A 65 -7.72 2.41 6.31
C GLY A 65 -6.83 3.61 6.52
N VAL A 66 -5.98 3.92 5.54
CA VAL A 66 -5.03 5.03 5.59
C VAL A 66 -5.52 6.12 4.66
N GLU A 67 -5.70 7.32 5.21
CA GLU A 67 -6.10 8.46 4.39
C GLU A 67 -4.97 8.88 3.46
N PRO A 68 -5.28 9.27 2.21
CA PRO A 68 -4.23 9.69 1.30
C PRO A 68 -3.34 10.79 1.85
N ASP A 69 -3.91 11.76 2.56
CA ASP A 69 -3.10 12.84 3.13
C ASP A 69 -2.09 12.31 4.14
N ASP A 70 -2.51 11.36 4.97
CA ASP A 70 -1.60 10.76 5.96
C ASP A 70 -0.52 9.94 5.27
N PHE A 71 -0.90 9.22 4.23
CA PHE A 71 0.06 8.44 3.45
C PHE A 71 1.14 9.36 2.85
N LEU A 72 0.71 10.47 2.27
CA LEU A 72 1.64 11.40 1.63
C LEU A 72 2.61 12.03 2.62
N LYS A 73 2.18 12.22 3.87
CA LYS A 73 3.04 12.80 4.91
C LYS A 73 4.01 11.79 5.51
N ALA A 74 3.75 10.50 5.35
CA ALA A 74 4.60 9.47 5.94
C ALA A 74 5.97 9.45 5.30
N LYS A 75 6.98 9.15 6.07
CA LYS A 75 8.36 9.05 5.63
C LYS A 75 8.83 7.62 5.68
#